data_6f1ab3c99afe78f93a1b75749fed3b85
#
_entry.id   6f1ab3c99afe78f93a1b75749fed3b85
#
_cell.length_a   1.000
_cell.length_b   1.000
_cell.length_c   1.000
_cell.angle_alpha   90.00
_cell.angle_beta   90.00
_cell.angle_gamma   90.00
#
_symmetry.space_group_name_H-M   'P 1'
#
loop_
_entity.id
_entity.type
_entity.pdbx_description
1 polymer ?
#
loop_
_entity_poly.entity_id
_entity_poly.type
_entity_poly.pdbx_seq_one_letter_code
_entity_poly.pdbx_strand_id
1 'polypeptide(L)'
;MALTPLRVAGVPEHFNLPWHLGIENGAFRKVGIELEWQTVPQGTGAMCDLLRKGETDLAILVTDGAVRDILNGNPSRIVSSYVDSPLNWGVYVGVGTALHKPEDLVGLPFAISRYNSGSHLIAMNYARSLGWMPKKENFIVVNDLFGAEERMRTDEPMAFLWEVATTSPWAEQGLFRKVDEFRPPWPCFMVVATEQALKEKGAEVHRALAVVRQQAALLKTRADAAELIAQRQVISLPAAKEWLREVRWNMDGAVNNDALFNVATALRELGLIDGSPTKEELVRRLVV
;
A
#
# COMPACT_ATOMS: atom_id res chain seq x y z
N MET A 1 -1.75 18.31 -29.93
CA MET A 1 -0.96 17.06 -29.99
C MET A 1 -1.86 15.90 -29.62
N ALA A 2 -1.69 14.73 -30.22
CA ALA A 2 -2.40 13.54 -29.76
C ALA A 2 -1.91 13.19 -28.34
N LEU A 3 -2.84 12.81 -27.46
CA LEU A 3 -2.51 12.39 -26.10
C LEU A 3 -2.07 10.93 -26.12
N THR A 4 -1.04 10.59 -25.33
CA THR A 4 -0.61 9.20 -25.17
C THR A 4 -1.39 8.58 -24.00
N PRO A 5 -2.12 7.47 -24.21
CA PRO A 5 -2.80 6.79 -23.12
C PRO A 5 -1.78 6.16 -22.16
N LEU A 6 -1.98 6.37 -20.85
CA LEU A 6 -1.19 5.78 -19.78
C LEU A 6 -2.13 5.19 -18.73
N ARG A 7 -2.15 3.86 -18.63
CA ARG A 7 -3.01 3.12 -17.72
C ARG A 7 -2.32 2.99 -16.35
N VAL A 8 -3.03 3.39 -15.29
CA VAL A 8 -2.49 3.39 -13.92
C VAL A 8 -3.46 2.73 -12.97
N ALA A 9 -3.01 1.73 -12.22
CA ALA A 9 -3.80 1.04 -11.21
C ALA A 9 -3.42 1.46 -9.79
N GLY A 10 -4.42 1.67 -8.93
CA GLY A 10 -4.22 1.99 -7.52
C GLY A 10 -5.41 1.58 -6.65
N VAL A 11 -5.17 1.46 -5.35
CA VAL A 11 -6.23 1.22 -4.36
C VAL A 11 -7.08 2.48 -4.13
N PRO A 12 -8.35 2.33 -3.68
CA PRO A 12 -9.23 3.47 -3.38
C PRO A 12 -8.87 4.14 -2.05
N GLU A 13 -7.64 4.56 -1.88
CA GLU A 13 -7.13 5.13 -0.64
C GLU A 13 -6.62 6.57 -0.85
N HIS A 14 -6.61 7.33 0.24
CA HIS A 14 -6.27 8.76 0.28
C HIS A 14 -4.84 9.05 -0.19
N PHE A 15 -3.92 8.10 -0.13
CA PHE A 15 -2.57 8.22 -0.69
C PHE A 15 -2.58 8.57 -2.19
N ASN A 16 -3.58 8.09 -2.93
CA ASN A 16 -3.72 8.28 -4.37
C ASN A 16 -4.42 9.59 -4.78
N LEU A 17 -4.80 10.44 -3.81
CA LEU A 17 -5.44 11.72 -4.10
C LEU A 17 -4.63 12.62 -5.07
N PRO A 18 -3.29 12.68 -5.03
CA PRO A 18 -2.53 13.44 -6.02
C PRO A 18 -2.77 13.02 -7.48
N TRP A 19 -2.95 11.72 -7.74
CA TRP A 19 -3.30 11.21 -9.07
C TRP A 19 -4.68 11.71 -9.50
N HIS A 20 -5.68 11.59 -8.64
CA HIS A 20 -7.04 12.03 -8.92
C HIS A 20 -7.11 13.54 -9.16
N LEU A 21 -6.44 14.34 -8.34
CA LEU A 21 -6.37 15.79 -8.55
C LEU A 21 -5.71 16.15 -9.87
N GLY A 22 -4.66 15.45 -10.28
CA GLY A 22 -4.01 15.65 -11.57
C GLY A 22 -4.91 15.31 -12.76
N ILE A 23 -5.78 14.31 -12.63
CA ILE A 23 -6.79 13.97 -13.64
C ILE A 23 -7.85 15.07 -13.71
N GLU A 24 -8.44 15.44 -12.57
CA GLU A 24 -9.54 16.39 -12.43
C GLU A 24 -9.18 17.79 -12.96
N ASN A 25 -7.96 18.27 -12.69
CA ASN A 25 -7.51 19.59 -13.13
C ASN A 25 -6.82 19.57 -14.52
N GLY A 26 -6.79 18.42 -15.19
CA GLY A 26 -6.23 18.24 -16.53
C GLY A 26 -4.70 18.37 -16.58
N ALA A 27 -3.98 18.22 -15.45
CA ALA A 27 -2.54 18.40 -15.41
C ALA A 27 -1.79 17.36 -16.27
N PHE A 28 -2.28 16.13 -16.37
CA PHE A 28 -1.71 15.10 -17.25
C PHE A 28 -1.91 15.45 -18.71
N ARG A 29 -3.08 15.95 -19.10
CA ARG A 29 -3.36 16.37 -20.50
C ARG A 29 -2.44 17.52 -20.95
N LYS A 30 -2.11 18.44 -20.04
CA LYS A 30 -1.17 19.56 -20.32
C LYS A 30 0.24 19.08 -20.69
N VAL A 31 0.61 17.87 -20.26
CA VAL A 31 1.91 17.26 -20.59
C VAL A 31 1.80 16.13 -21.62
N GLY A 32 0.67 16.06 -22.35
CA GLY A 32 0.48 15.14 -23.46
C GLY A 32 0.04 13.73 -23.06
N ILE A 33 -0.50 13.55 -21.86
CA ILE A 33 -0.90 12.24 -21.33
C ILE A 33 -2.43 12.18 -21.15
N GLU A 34 -3.08 11.14 -21.70
CA GLU A 34 -4.41 10.71 -21.31
C GLU A 34 -4.25 9.65 -20.23
N LEU A 35 -4.41 10.03 -18.95
CA LEU A 35 -4.25 9.11 -17.84
C LEU A 35 -5.56 8.35 -17.60
N GLU A 36 -5.48 7.03 -17.69
CA GLU A 36 -6.59 6.09 -17.46
C GLU A 36 -6.39 5.44 -16.09
N TRP A 37 -7.18 5.89 -15.10
CA TRP A 37 -7.10 5.36 -13.75
C TRP A 37 -8.00 4.15 -13.56
N GLN A 38 -7.45 3.06 -13.02
CA GLN A 38 -8.18 1.87 -12.60
C GLN A 38 -8.11 1.72 -11.09
N THR A 39 -9.27 1.82 -10.42
CA THR A 39 -9.37 1.51 -9.00
C THR A 39 -9.44 0.00 -8.77
N VAL A 40 -8.54 -0.51 -7.92
CA VAL A 40 -8.40 -1.95 -7.62
C VAL A 40 -8.54 -2.19 -6.11
N PRO A 41 -9.78 -2.34 -5.59
CA PRO A 41 -10.03 -2.52 -4.15
C PRO A 41 -9.38 -3.79 -3.56
N GLN A 42 -9.09 -4.77 -4.43
CA GLN A 42 -8.43 -6.02 -4.05
C GLN A 42 -6.96 -5.83 -3.65
N GLY A 43 -6.38 -4.64 -3.89
CA GLY A 43 -5.04 -4.26 -3.43
C GLY A 43 -3.90 -4.84 -4.25
N THR A 44 -2.70 -4.78 -3.69
CA THR A 44 -1.41 -5.01 -4.35
C THR A 44 -1.35 -6.29 -5.18
N GLY A 45 -1.81 -7.42 -4.68
CA GLY A 45 -1.68 -8.67 -5.46
C GLY A 45 -2.51 -8.67 -6.74
N ALA A 46 -3.72 -8.09 -6.74
CA ALA A 46 -4.52 -7.96 -7.96
C ALA A 46 -3.85 -7.00 -8.96
N MET A 47 -3.26 -5.90 -8.47
CA MET A 47 -2.49 -4.98 -9.30
C MET A 47 -1.21 -5.61 -9.87
N CYS A 48 -0.54 -6.48 -9.12
CA CYS A 48 0.57 -7.29 -9.63
C CYS A 48 0.15 -8.20 -10.79
N ASP A 49 -1.05 -8.79 -10.71
CA ASP A 49 -1.61 -9.60 -11.80
C ASP A 49 -1.92 -8.75 -13.04
N LEU A 50 -2.43 -7.52 -12.86
CA LEU A 50 -2.64 -6.58 -13.98
C LEU A 50 -1.32 -6.21 -14.67
N LEU A 51 -0.26 -5.92 -13.90
CA LEU A 51 1.08 -5.66 -14.45
C LEU A 51 1.60 -6.88 -15.22
N ARG A 52 1.50 -8.10 -14.65
CA ARG A 52 1.97 -9.34 -15.28
C ARG A 52 1.27 -9.64 -16.60
N LYS A 53 0.00 -9.29 -16.72
CA LYS A 53 -0.80 -9.48 -17.94
C LYS A 53 -0.67 -8.32 -18.94
N GLY A 54 0.01 -7.22 -18.57
CA GLY A 54 0.07 -6.01 -19.38
C GLY A 54 -1.27 -5.26 -19.50
N GLU A 55 -2.19 -5.50 -18.55
CA GLU A 55 -3.50 -4.84 -18.51
C GLU A 55 -3.43 -3.43 -17.91
N THR A 56 -2.34 -3.10 -17.21
CA THR A 56 -1.97 -1.75 -16.77
C THR A 56 -0.52 -1.46 -17.11
N ASP A 57 -0.17 -0.18 -17.28
CA ASP A 57 1.19 0.28 -17.56
C ASP A 57 1.96 0.53 -16.25
N LEU A 58 1.27 1.13 -15.26
CA LEU A 58 1.78 1.45 -13.93
C LEU A 58 0.84 0.92 -12.84
N ALA A 59 1.41 0.65 -11.67
CA ALA A 59 0.64 0.38 -10.47
C ALA A 59 1.29 1.01 -9.23
N ILE A 60 0.45 1.46 -8.29
CA ILE A 60 0.88 1.95 -6.98
C ILE A 60 0.76 0.79 -5.99
N LEU A 61 1.89 0.23 -5.59
CA LEU A 61 1.97 -0.98 -4.78
C LEU A 61 2.58 -0.70 -3.41
N VAL A 62 2.16 -1.45 -2.38
CA VAL A 62 2.94 -1.48 -1.13
C VAL A 62 4.32 -2.05 -1.41
N THR A 63 5.33 -1.51 -0.76
CA THR A 63 6.74 -1.77 -1.09
C THR A 63 7.13 -3.24 -0.97
N ASP A 64 6.71 -3.91 0.08
CA ASP A 64 6.98 -5.34 0.29
C ASP A 64 6.30 -6.22 -0.76
N GLY A 65 5.08 -5.89 -1.14
CA GLY A 65 4.37 -6.56 -2.23
C GLY A 65 5.04 -6.36 -3.59
N ALA A 66 5.49 -5.14 -3.90
CA ALA A 66 6.22 -4.83 -5.13
C ALA A 66 7.55 -5.61 -5.22
N VAL A 67 8.36 -5.53 -4.17
CA VAL A 67 9.64 -6.26 -4.09
C VAL A 67 9.44 -7.76 -4.26
N ARG A 68 8.48 -8.33 -3.54
CA ARG A 68 8.18 -9.76 -3.62
C ARG A 68 7.79 -10.18 -5.04
N ASP A 69 6.88 -9.45 -5.66
CA ASP A 69 6.32 -9.86 -6.94
C ASP A 69 7.34 -9.73 -8.09
N ILE A 70 8.14 -8.66 -8.10
CA ILE A 70 9.23 -8.49 -9.06
C ILE A 70 10.29 -9.58 -8.90
N LEU A 71 10.70 -9.89 -7.66
CA LEU A 71 11.68 -10.96 -7.40
C LEU A 71 11.15 -12.34 -7.79
N ASN A 72 9.84 -12.54 -7.74
CA ASN A 72 9.15 -13.75 -8.21
C ASN A 72 8.81 -13.72 -9.71
N GLY A 73 9.45 -12.83 -10.48
CA GLY A 73 9.46 -12.86 -11.96
C GLY A 73 8.40 -12.04 -12.65
N ASN A 74 7.76 -11.06 -11.97
CA ASN A 74 6.93 -10.08 -12.68
C ASN A 74 7.83 -9.20 -13.56
N PRO A 75 7.55 -9.06 -14.89
CA PRO A 75 8.35 -8.26 -15.81
C PRO A 75 8.06 -6.75 -15.63
N SER A 76 8.39 -6.25 -14.48
CA SER A 76 8.19 -4.86 -14.07
C SER A 76 9.33 -4.33 -13.23
N ARG A 77 9.40 -3.01 -13.06
CA ARG A 77 10.45 -2.29 -12.32
C ARG A 77 9.85 -1.20 -11.45
N ILE A 78 10.47 -0.94 -10.31
CA ILE A 78 10.19 0.24 -9.49
C ILE A 78 10.77 1.45 -10.22
N VAL A 79 9.92 2.43 -10.52
CA VAL A 79 10.31 3.67 -11.22
C VAL A 79 10.44 4.86 -10.29
N SER A 80 9.84 4.79 -9.10
CA SER A 80 9.89 5.86 -8.11
C SER A 80 9.43 5.33 -6.75
N SER A 81 10.02 5.82 -5.65
CA SER A 81 9.28 5.88 -4.39
C SER A 81 8.06 6.78 -4.58
N TYR A 82 6.95 6.46 -3.93
CA TYR A 82 5.72 7.28 -4.00
C TYR A 82 5.38 7.90 -2.65
N VAL A 83 5.35 7.10 -1.61
CA VAL A 83 5.12 7.58 -0.23
C VAL A 83 6.22 7.04 0.66
N ASP A 84 7.03 7.96 1.20
CA ASP A 84 8.22 7.63 2.00
C ASP A 84 7.91 7.36 3.47
N SER A 85 6.77 7.89 3.99
CA SER A 85 6.35 7.51 5.34
C SER A 85 5.96 6.04 5.39
N PRO A 86 6.31 5.30 6.45
CA PRO A 86 5.79 3.95 6.67
C PRO A 86 4.26 3.93 6.71
N LEU A 87 3.64 2.86 6.24
CA LEU A 87 2.21 2.66 6.41
C LEU A 87 1.91 2.34 7.87
N ASN A 88 0.97 3.09 8.46
CA ASN A 88 0.57 2.85 9.83
C ASN A 88 -0.56 1.82 9.88
N TRP A 89 -0.25 0.60 10.30
CA TRP A 89 -1.20 -0.49 10.45
C TRP A 89 -1.76 -0.52 11.86
N GLY A 90 -3.05 -0.29 12.01
CA GLY A 90 -3.74 -0.57 13.26
C GLY A 90 -3.93 -2.08 13.43
N VAL A 91 -3.75 -2.56 14.63
CA VAL A 91 -4.03 -3.95 15.03
C VAL A 91 -5.36 -3.96 15.76
N TYR A 92 -6.34 -4.58 15.15
CA TYR A 92 -7.73 -4.54 15.61
C TYR A 92 -8.23 -5.91 16.06
N VAL A 93 -9.13 -5.89 17.04
CA VAL A 93 -9.85 -7.05 17.53
C VAL A 93 -11.35 -6.72 17.65
N GLY A 94 -12.20 -7.73 17.73
CA GLY A 94 -13.62 -7.54 18.02
C GLY A 94 -13.83 -6.96 19.41
N VAL A 95 -14.75 -6.01 19.57
CA VAL A 95 -14.97 -5.30 20.84
C VAL A 95 -15.51 -6.21 21.94
N GLY A 96 -16.22 -7.30 21.61
CA GLY A 96 -16.73 -8.28 22.56
C GLY A 96 -15.67 -9.25 23.10
N THR A 97 -14.46 -9.27 22.49
CA THR A 97 -13.36 -10.13 22.95
C THR A 97 -12.69 -9.60 24.21
N ALA A 98 -12.01 -10.48 24.96
CA ALA A 98 -11.19 -10.11 26.12
C ALA A 98 -9.75 -9.69 25.74
N LEU A 99 -9.49 -9.38 24.45
CA LEU A 99 -8.17 -9.03 23.93
C LEU A 99 -7.94 -7.52 24.07
N HIS A 100 -6.93 -7.11 24.82
CA HIS A 100 -6.68 -5.70 25.15
C HIS A 100 -5.27 -5.22 24.85
N LYS A 101 -4.32 -6.11 24.65
CA LYS A 101 -2.90 -5.81 24.47
C LYS A 101 -2.25 -6.76 23.47
N PRO A 102 -1.08 -6.40 22.92
CA PRO A 102 -0.38 -7.21 21.91
C PRO A 102 -0.10 -8.66 22.33
N GLU A 103 0.25 -8.87 23.62
CA GLU A 103 0.58 -10.19 24.13
C GLU A 103 -0.61 -11.17 24.09
N ASP A 104 -1.84 -10.63 24.15
CA ASP A 104 -3.07 -11.44 24.07
C ASP A 104 -3.26 -12.05 22.68
N LEU A 105 -2.52 -11.56 21.66
CA LEU A 105 -2.64 -12.00 20.26
C LEU A 105 -1.72 -13.16 19.89
N VAL A 106 -0.78 -13.53 20.75
CA VAL A 106 0.19 -14.59 20.46
C VAL A 106 -0.53 -15.93 20.26
N GLY A 107 -0.32 -16.54 19.09
CA GLY A 107 -0.94 -17.82 18.72
C GLY A 107 -2.37 -17.72 18.17
N LEU A 108 -2.99 -16.53 18.16
CA LEU A 108 -4.34 -16.33 17.62
C LEU A 108 -4.33 -16.21 16.08
N PRO A 109 -5.48 -16.47 15.44
CA PRO A 109 -5.61 -16.23 14.01
C PRO A 109 -5.53 -14.75 13.63
N PHE A 110 -5.01 -14.50 12.43
CA PHE A 110 -5.09 -13.20 11.76
C PHE A 110 -6.14 -13.25 10.63
N ALA A 111 -7.06 -12.30 10.65
CA ALA A 111 -7.92 -12.03 9.50
C ALA A 111 -7.09 -11.30 8.42
N ILE A 112 -7.09 -11.83 7.21
CA ILE A 112 -6.34 -11.29 6.07
C ILE A 112 -7.25 -11.15 4.86
N SER A 113 -6.98 -10.17 3.98
CA SER A 113 -7.78 -10.03 2.75
C SER A 113 -7.63 -11.26 1.85
N ARG A 114 -6.41 -11.75 1.66
CA ARG A 114 -6.08 -13.01 0.99
C ARG A 114 -4.62 -13.38 1.26
N TYR A 115 -4.27 -14.61 0.97
CA TYR A 115 -2.87 -15.02 0.99
C TYR A 115 -2.05 -14.14 0.02
N ASN A 116 -0.85 -13.80 0.44
CA ASN A 116 0.10 -12.95 -0.31
C ASN A 116 -0.36 -11.49 -0.53
N SER A 117 -1.37 -11.01 0.19
CA SER A 117 -1.75 -9.59 0.23
C SER A 117 -0.86 -8.81 1.19
N GLY A 118 -0.98 -7.47 1.18
CA GLY A 118 -0.33 -6.61 2.17
C GLY A 118 -0.70 -6.98 3.61
N SER A 119 -2.01 -7.22 3.88
CA SER A 119 -2.46 -7.60 5.24
C SER A 119 -1.87 -8.95 5.68
N HIS A 120 -1.68 -9.92 4.76
CA HIS A 120 -1.01 -11.18 5.09
C HIS A 120 0.46 -10.97 5.44
N LEU A 121 1.20 -10.21 4.61
CA LEU A 121 2.62 -9.95 4.84
C LEU A 121 2.86 -9.20 6.15
N ILE A 122 2.02 -8.20 6.42
CA ILE A 122 2.13 -7.40 7.64
C ILE A 122 1.74 -8.21 8.88
N ALA A 123 0.72 -9.07 8.80
CA ALA A 123 0.37 -9.97 9.90
C ALA A 123 1.54 -10.91 10.26
N MET A 124 2.25 -11.45 9.26
CA MET A 124 3.45 -12.26 9.50
C MET A 124 4.58 -11.44 10.17
N ASN A 125 4.85 -10.23 9.67
CA ASN A 125 5.86 -9.34 10.26
C ASN A 125 5.51 -8.93 11.69
N TYR A 126 4.24 -8.61 11.93
CA TYR A 126 3.74 -8.26 13.25
C TYR A 126 3.86 -9.44 14.23
N ALA A 127 3.39 -10.62 13.86
CA ALA A 127 3.52 -11.82 14.68
C ALA A 127 4.99 -12.09 15.06
N ARG A 128 5.90 -11.92 14.10
CA ARG A 128 7.34 -12.06 14.34
C ARG A 128 7.86 -11.03 15.35
N SER A 129 7.39 -9.79 15.32
CA SER A 129 7.75 -8.76 16.30
C SER A 129 7.28 -9.13 17.73
N LEU A 130 6.22 -9.95 17.83
CA LEU A 130 5.73 -10.54 19.08
C LEU A 130 6.45 -11.86 19.46
N GLY A 131 7.48 -12.26 18.70
CA GLY A 131 8.30 -13.43 19.00
C GLY A 131 7.72 -14.78 18.55
N TRP A 132 6.72 -14.80 17.64
CA TRP A 132 6.17 -16.03 17.11
C TRP A 132 5.98 -16.01 15.59
N MET A 133 5.78 -17.18 14.99
CA MET A 133 5.59 -17.32 13.55
C MET A 133 4.27 -18.03 13.26
N PRO A 134 3.29 -17.34 12.62
CA PRO A 134 2.01 -17.96 12.29
C PRO A 134 2.17 -19.00 11.18
N LYS A 135 1.41 -20.09 11.29
CA LYS A 135 1.28 -21.12 10.27
C LYS A 135 0.05 -20.86 9.42
N LYS A 136 -0.15 -21.67 8.38
CA LYS A 136 -1.28 -21.52 7.45
C LYS A 136 -2.64 -21.50 8.17
N GLU A 137 -2.80 -22.34 9.18
CA GLU A 137 -4.03 -22.42 10.00
C GLU A 137 -4.32 -21.19 10.85
N ASN A 138 -3.33 -20.32 11.04
CA ASN A 138 -3.50 -19.06 11.75
C ASN A 138 -3.98 -17.91 10.85
N PHE A 139 -4.41 -18.19 9.61
CA PHE A 139 -4.92 -17.14 8.72
C PHE A 139 -6.35 -17.43 8.30
N ILE A 140 -7.23 -16.43 8.46
CA ILE A 140 -8.63 -16.46 8.05
C ILE A 140 -8.79 -15.46 6.90
N VAL A 141 -9.22 -15.92 5.73
CA VAL A 141 -9.46 -15.05 4.58
C VAL A 141 -10.81 -14.36 4.75
N VAL A 142 -10.80 -13.04 4.77
CA VAL A 142 -11.99 -12.17 4.93
C VAL A 142 -12.25 -11.27 3.72
N ASN A 143 -11.41 -11.35 2.69
CA ASN A 143 -11.43 -10.62 1.42
C ASN A 143 -11.14 -9.11 1.54
N ASP A 144 -11.87 -8.37 2.34
CA ASP A 144 -11.76 -6.93 2.48
C ASP A 144 -12.14 -6.46 3.89
N LEU A 145 -12.25 -5.14 4.07
CA LEU A 145 -12.59 -4.51 5.33
C LEU A 145 -14.03 -4.85 5.80
N PHE A 146 -14.97 -5.02 4.87
CA PHE A 146 -16.36 -5.39 5.21
C PHE A 146 -16.45 -6.86 5.67
N GLY A 147 -15.71 -7.75 5.03
CA GLY A 147 -15.59 -9.14 5.49
C GLY A 147 -14.89 -9.25 6.84
N ALA A 148 -13.91 -8.37 7.13
CA ALA A 148 -13.32 -8.27 8.46
C ALA A 148 -14.34 -7.78 9.50
N GLU A 149 -15.16 -6.77 9.16
CA GLU A 149 -16.23 -6.28 10.02
C GLU A 149 -17.23 -7.41 10.37
N GLU A 150 -17.73 -8.10 9.36
CA GLU A 150 -18.66 -9.22 9.57
C GLU A 150 -18.07 -10.27 10.52
N ARG A 151 -16.81 -10.64 10.30
CA ARG A 151 -16.14 -11.64 11.12
C ARG A 151 -15.86 -11.16 12.55
N MET A 152 -15.46 -9.89 12.73
CA MET A 152 -15.18 -9.30 14.04
C MET A 152 -16.43 -9.18 14.94
N ARG A 153 -17.63 -9.15 14.36
CA ARG A 153 -18.90 -9.15 15.11
C ARG A 153 -19.22 -10.49 15.78
N THR A 154 -18.50 -11.56 15.45
CA THR A 154 -18.75 -12.91 16.03
C THR A 154 -18.09 -13.13 17.39
N ASP A 155 -17.33 -12.16 17.90
CA ASP A 155 -16.53 -12.26 19.13
C ASP A 155 -15.51 -13.42 19.13
N GLU A 156 -15.21 -14.02 17.98
CA GLU A 156 -14.12 -14.98 17.85
C GLU A 156 -12.77 -14.29 18.08
N PRO A 157 -11.89 -14.87 18.91
CA PRO A 157 -10.58 -14.29 19.15
C PRO A 157 -9.71 -14.32 17.90
N MET A 158 -9.48 -13.16 17.28
CA MET A 158 -8.59 -12.97 16.13
C MET A 158 -8.10 -11.52 16.07
N ALA A 159 -7.03 -11.29 15.33
CA ALA A 159 -6.53 -9.95 15.01
C ALA A 159 -6.70 -9.63 13.53
N PHE A 160 -6.96 -8.37 13.22
CA PHE A 160 -7.03 -7.83 11.86
C PHE A 160 -6.10 -6.63 11.75
N LEU A 161 -5.26 -6.59 10.72
CA LEU A 161 -4.36 -5.47 10.46
C LEU A 161 -4.79 -4.73 9.21
N TRP A 162 -5.04 -3.42 9.36
CA TRP A 162 -5.37 -2.54 8.26
C TRP A 162 -4.89 -1.13 8.54
N GLU A 163 -4.84 -0.27 7.49
CA GLU A 163 -4.38 1.11 7.62
C GLU A 163 -5.28 1.91 8.58
N VAL A 164 -4.66 2.66 9.50
CA VAL A 164 -5.34 3.29 10.65
C VAL A 164 -6.41 4.30 10.22
N ALA A 165 -6.11 5.20 9.27
CA ALA A 165 -7.07 6.22 8.88
C ALA A 165 -8.28 5.61 8.15
N THR A 166 -8.05 4.63 7.29
CA THR A 166 -9.10 3.90 6.58
C THR A 166 -10.03 3.15 7.54
N THR A 167 -9.51 2.61 8.65
CA THR A 167 -10.31 1.86 9.64
C THR A 167 -10.87 2.73 10.75
N SER A 168 -10.53 4.01 10.81
CA SER A 168 -11.01 4.92 11.86
C SER A 168 -12.55 4.93 12.02
N PRO A 169 -13.39 4.88 10.97
CA PRO A 169 -14.84 4.85 11.14
C PRO A 169 -15.34 3.64 11.94
N TRP A 170 -14.74 2.46 11.76
CA TRP A 170 -15.10 1.25 12.52
C TRP A 170 -14.70 1.32 13.99
N ALA A 171 -13.52 1.89 14.25
CA ALA A 171 -13.05 2.11 15.62
C ALA A 171 -13.89 3.19 16.33
N GLU A 172 -14.21 4.31 15.65
CA GLU A 172 -15.04 5.40 16.19
C GLU A 172 -16.47 4.95 16.49
N GLN A 173 -17.03 4.03 15.69
CA GLN A 173 -18.35 3.42 15.91
C GLN A 173 -18.34 2.31 16.98
N GLY A 174 -17.17 1.96 17.53
CA GLY A 174 -17.06 0.89 18.53
C GLY A 174 -17.29 -0.51 17.95
N LEU A 175 -16.99 -0.72 16.65
CA LEU A 175 -17.05 -2.03 16.01
C LEU A 175 -15.72 -2.78 16.13
N PHE A 176 -14.62 -2.02 16.08
CA PHE A 176 -13.26 -2.53 16.27
C PHE A 176 -12.62 -1.88 17.52
N ARG A 177 -11.87 -2.67 18.26
CA ARG A 177 -10.94 -2.16 19.28
C ARG A 177 -9.52 -2.21 18.71
N LYS A 178 -8.87 -1.04 18.62
CA LYS A 178 -7.45 -0.98 18.31
C LYS A 178 -6.65 -1.34 19.56
N VAL A 179 -5.81 -2.37 19.49
CA VAL A 179 -4.98 -2.86 20.60
C VAL A 179 -3.51 -2.52 20.42
N ASP A 180 -3.10 -2.21 19.17
CA ASP A 180 -1.72 -1.83 18.86
C ASP A 180 -1.64 -1.09 17.53
N GLU A 181 -0.44 -0.58 17.21
CA GLU A 181 -0.07 -0.06 15.88
C GLU A 181 1.27 -0.66 15.46
N PHE A 182 1.37 -1.00 14.18
CA PHE A 182 2.59 -1.55 13.59
C PHE A 182 3.00 -0.75 12.36
N ARG A 183 4.26 -0.29 12.35
CA ARG A 183 4.85 0.46 11.23
C ARG A 183 6.08 -0.28 10.72
N PRO A 184 6.01 -0.95 9.57
CA PRO A 184 7.18 -1.59 9.00
C PRO A 184 8.25 -0.53 8.67
N PRO A 185 9.56 -0.82 8.85
CA PRO A 185 10.62 0.18 8.75
C PRO A 185 11.03 0.49 7.29
N TRP A 186 10.05 0.71 6.41
CA TRP A 186 10.29 1.04 5.00
C TRP A 186 9.19 1.96 4.44
N PRO A 187 9.44 2.68 3.31
CA PRO A 187 8.45 3.47 2.58
C PRO A 187 7.22 2.64 2.26
N CYS A 188 6.02 3.20 2.40
CA CYS A 188 4.82 2.38 2.24
C CYS A 188 4.48 2.06 0.78
N PHE A 189 4.65 3.01 -0.16
CA PHE A 189 4.24 2.80 -1.55
C PHE A 189 5.34 3.13 -2.56
N MET A 190 5.40 2.28 -3.60
CA MET A 190 6.22 2.46 -4.78
C MET A 190 5.34 2.59 -6.02
N VAL A 191 5.82 3.33 -7.02
CA VAL A 191 5.28 3.26 -8.38
C VAL A 191 6.07 2.21 -9.14
N VAL A 192 5.37 1.23 -9.68
CA VAL A 192 5.92 0.14 -10.47
C VAL A 192 5.40 0.24 -11.89
N ALA A 193 6.27 0.07 -12.88
CA ALA A 193 5.95 0.07 -14.30
C ALA A 193 6.28 -1.29 -14.93
N THR A 194 5.50 -1.72 -15.93
CA THR A 194 5.90 -2.86 -16.78
C THR A 194 7.14 -2.50 -17.61
N GLU A 195 8.02 -3.48 -17.85
CA GLU A 195 9.18 -3.28 -18.73
C GLU A 195 8.76 -2.83 -20.14
N GLN A 196 7.59 -3.29 -20.62
CA GLN A 196 7.02 -2.84 -21.89
C GLN A 196 6.65 -1.35 -21.86
N ALA A 197 5.94 -0.89 -20.82
CA ALA A 197 5.59 0.53 -20.69
C ALA A 197 6.83 1.42 -20.60
N LEU A 198 7.86 0.97 -19.90
CA LEU A 198 9.14 1.70 -19.84
C LEU A 198 9.80 1.84 -21.20
N LYS A 199 9.76 0.80 -22.02
CA LYS A 199 10.32 0.79 -23.37
C LYS A 199 9.52 1.68 -24.34
N GLU A 200 8.20 1.64 -24.26
CA GLU A 200 7.31 2.29 -25.23
C GLU A 200 6.90 3.71 -24.81
N LYS A 201 6.77 3.97 -23.50
CA LYS A 201 6.19 5.18 -22.91
C LYS A 201 7.07 5.77 -21.79
N GLY A 202 8.37 5.49 -21.76
CA GLY A 202 9.26 5.91 -20.66
C GLY A 202 9.23 7.43 -20.41
N ALA A 203 9.16 8.24 -21.47
CA ALA A 203 9.06 9.70 -21.33
C ALA A 203 7.73 10.13 -20.72
N GLU A 204 6.62 9.47 -21.07
CA GLU A 204 5.29 9.69 -20.50
C GLU A 204 5.25 9.31 -19.01
N VAL A 205 5.86 8.18 -18.65
CA VAL A 205 6.00 7.75 -17.25
C VAL A 205 6.71 8.83 -16.42
N HIS A 206 7.84 9.35 -16.90
CA HIS A 206 8.57 10.42 -16.21
C HIS A 206 7.73 11.70 -16.06
N ARG A 207 7.02 12.12 -17.12
CA ARG A 207 6.13 13.30 -17.05
C ARG A 207 4.98 13.09 -16.08
N ALA A 208 4.37 11.90 -16.08
CA ALA A 208 3.29 11.56 -15.15
C ALA A 208 3.76 11.63 -13.69
N LEU A 209 4.92 11.07 -13.37
CA LEU A 209 5.50 11.14 -12.03
C LEU A 209 5.80 12.59 -11.60
N ALA A 210 6.26 13.45 -12.52
CA ALA A 210 6.47 14.86 -12.24
C ALA A 210 5.16 15.57 -11.90
N VAL A 211 4.07 15.30 -12.65
CA VAL A 211 2.73 15.83 -12.35
C VAL A 211 2.26 15.38 -10.97
N VAL A 212 2.38 14.10 -10.65
CA VAL A 212 1.94 13.56 -9.35
C VAL A 212 2.69 14.21 -8.18
N ARG A 213 4.01 14.37 -8.28
CA ARG A 213 4.80 15.08 -7.25
C ARG A 213 4.34 16.51 -7.08
N GLN A 214 4.06 17.23 -8.18
CA GLN A 214 3.51 18.57 -8.12
C GLN A 214 2.14 18.61 -7.42
N GLN A 215 1.24 17.67 -7.75
CA GLN A 215 -0.08 17.59 -7.11
C GLN A 215 0.04 17.24 -5.61
N ALA A 216 0.96 16.36 -5.23
CA ALA A 216 1.23 16.04 -3.83
C ALA A 216 1.75 17.27 -3.05
N ALA A 217 2.67 18.05 -3.64
CA ALA A 217 3.15 19.29 -3.04
C ALA A 217 2.03 20.32 -2.87
N LEU A 218 1.17 20.50 -3.89
CA LEU A 218 0.02 21.41 -3.81
C LEU A 218 -0.98 20.94 -2.75
N LEU A 219 -1.27 19.64 -2.68
CA LEU A 219 -2.17 19.10 -1.66
C LEU A 219 -1.63 19.34 -0.25
N LYS A 220 -0.33 19.17 0.00
CA LYS A 220 0.29 19.39 1.32
C LYS A 220 0.16 20.83 1.82
N THR A 221 0.12 21.80 0.90
CA THR A 221 0.05 23.24 1.23
C THR A 221 -1.37 23.81 1.14
N ARG A 222 -2.32 23.02 0.69
CA ARG A 222 -3.71 23.43 0.50
C ARG A 222 -4.41 23.58 1.87
N ALA A 223 -5.06 24.73 2.11
CA ALA A 223 -5.66 25.05 3.41
C ALA A 223 -6.80 24.09 3.80
N ASP A 224 -7.58 23.62 2.82
CA ASP A 224 -8.70 22.70 2.99
C ASP A 224 -8.35 21.23 2.68
N ALA A 225 -7.06 20.87 2.72
CA ALA A 225 -6.62 19.52 2.36
C ALA A 225 -7.23 18.43 3.25
N ALA A 226 -7.30 18.67 4.56
CA ALA A 226 -7.85 17.70 5.49
C ALA A 226 -9.36 17.51 5.30
N GLU A 227 -10.08 18.60 5.07
CA GLU A 227 -11.52 18.58 4.77
C GLU A 227 -11.82 17.83 3.48
N LEU A 228 -11.01 18.08 2.44
CA LEU A 228 -11.12 17.36 1.16
C LEU A 228 -10.88 15.86 1.33
N ILE A 229 -9.86 15.46 2.11
CA ILE A 229 -9.55 14.05 2.40
C ILE A 229 -10.70 13.43 3.20
N ALA A 230 -11.14 14.08 4.27
CA ALA A 230 -12.24 13.60 5.11
C ALA A 230 -13.50 13.32 4.30
N GLN A 231 -13.87 14.27 3.41
CA GLN A 231 -15.04 14.13 2.55
C GLN A 231 -14.92 12.99 1.54
N ARG A 232 -13.75 12.87 0.87
CA ARG A 232 -13.56 11.88 -0.20
C ARG A 232 -13.41 10.46 0.32
N GLN A 233 -12.82 10.30 1.50
CA GLN A 233 -12.55 8.98 2.09
C GLN A 233 -13.57 8.57 3.16
N VAL A 234 -14.55 9.45 3.45
CA VAL A 234 -15.58 9.21 4.45
C VAL A 234 -14.97 8.88 5.83
N ILE A 235 -13.92 9.60 6.19
CA ILE A 235 -13.26 9.51 7.49
C ILE A 235 -13.49 10.79 8.29
N SER A 236 -13.30 10.74 9.61
CA SER A 236 -13.46 11.94 10.44
C SER A 236 -12.39 13.00 10.11
N LEU A 237 -12.73 14.28 10.30
CA LEU A 237 -11.77 15.38 10.09
C LEU A 237 -10.52 15.26 11.00
N PRO A 238 -10.64 14.85 12.27
CA PRO A 238 -9.47 14.57 13.11
C PRO A 238 -8.56 13.48 12.50
N ALA A 239 -9.12 12.36 12.03
CA ALA A 239 -8.36 11.29 11.37
C ALA A 239 -7.66 11.78 10.10
N ALA A 240 -8.35 12.57 9.27
CA ALA A 240 -7.76 13.16 8.06
C ALA A 240 -6.61 14.14 8.38
N LYS A 241 -6.75 14.97 9.43
CA LYS A 241 -5.69 15.89 9.89
C LYS A 241 -4.46 15.15 10.38
N GLU A 242 -4.66 14.11 11.19
CA GLU A 242 -3.57 13.28 11.70
C GLU A 242 -2.83 12.59 10.56
N TRP A 243 -3.58 11.93 9.67
CA TRP A 243 -3.00 11.28 8.51
C TRP A 243 -2.22 12.26 7.61
N LEU A 244 -2.79 13.43 7.29
CA LEU A 244 -2.14 14.44 6.45
C LEU A 244 -0.84 14.98 7.10
N ARG A 245 -0.79 15.06 8.42
CA ARG A 245 0.42 15.45 9.15
C ARG A 245 1.55 14.42 8.97
N GLU A 246 1.22 13.13 8.99
CA GLU A 246 2.18 12.03 8.97
C GLU A 246 2.63 11.64 7.56
N VAL A 247 1.73 11.71 6.56
CA VAL A 247 2.07 11.28 5.20
C VAL A 247 3.19 12.11 4.61
N ARG A 248 4.17 11.44 4.00
CA ARG A 248 5.26 12.06 3.24
C ARG A 248 5.30 11.44 1.85
N TRP A 249 4.70 12.14 0.87
CA TRP A 249 4.93 11.79 -0.52
C TRP A 249 6.38 12.05 -0.90
N ASN A 250 6.92 11.19 -1.72
CA ASN A 250 8.27 11.37 -2.27
C ASN A 250 8.27 12.52 -3.28
N MET A 251 9.20 13.45 -3.16
CA MET A 251 9.25 14.67 -3.98
C MET A 251 10.34 14.66 -5.05
N ASP A 252 11.32 13.80 -4.97
CA ASP A 252 12.46 13.72 -5.91
C ASP A 252 12.46 12.47 -6.80
N GLY A 253 11.64 11.48 -6.47
CA GLY A 253 11.56 10.19 -7.18
C GLY A 253 12.62 9.19 -6.75
N ALA A 254 13.50 9.57 -5.80
CA ALA A 254 14.56 8.68 -5.33
C ALA A 254 14.01 7.41 -4.66
N VAL A 255 14.64 6.29 -4.96
CA VAL A 255 14.33 5.00 -4.35
C VAL A 255 15.41 4.69 -3.30
N ASN A 256 14.99 4.45 -2.07
CA ASN A 256 15.91 4.08 -1.00
C ASN A 256 16.30 2.59 -1.13
N ASN A 257 17.48 2.34 -1.66
CA ASN A 257 18.01 1.00 -1.91
C ASN A 257 18.24 0.19 -0.62
N ASP A 258 18.56 0.85 0.51
CA ASP A 258 18.70 0.18 1.80
C ASP A 258 17.33 -0.31 2.30
N ALA A 259 16.30 0.50 2.12
CA ALA A 259 14.94 0.09 2.45
C ALA A 259 14.50 -1.11 1.62
N LEU A 260 14.77 -1.15 0.30
CA LEU A 260 14.46 -2.32 -0.54
C LEU A 260 15.23 -3.57 -0.09
N PHE A 261 16.48 -3.42 0.30
CA PHE A 261 17.27 -4.53 0.83
C PHE A 261 16.70 -5.07 2.15
N ASN A 262 16.27 -4.18 3.05
CA ASN A 262 15.63 -4.56 4.31
C ASN A 262 14.30 -5.30 4.06
N VAL A 263 13.50 -4.82 3.11
CA VAL A 263 12.28 -5.52 2.67
C VAL A 263 12.59 -6.92 2.14
N ALA A 264 13.55 -7.06 1.23
CA ALA A 264 13.93 -8.36 0.67
C ALA A 264 14.45 -9.30 1.77
N THR A 265 15.20 -8.78 2.74
CA THR A 265 15.67 -9.57 3.89
C THR A 265 14.49 -10.08 4.72
N ALA A 266 13.52 -9.20 5.05
CA ALA A 266 12.32 -9.60 5.79
C ALA A 266 11.49 -10.66 5.03
N LEU A 267 11.30 -10.47 3.71
CA LEU A 267 10.58 -11.43 2.86
C LEU A 267 11.26 -12.80 2.79
N ARG A 268 12.60 -12.83 2.72
CA ARG A 268 13.37 -14.07 2.74
C ARG A 268 13.22 -14.81 4.07
N GLU A 269 13.33 -14.09 5.18
CA GLU A 269 13.18 -14.65 6.53
C GLU A 269 11.76 -15.21 6.76
N LEU A 270 10.77 -14.72 6.03
CA LEU A 270 9.41 -15.25 6.00
C LEU A 270 9.22 -16.40 4.98
N GLY A 271 10.26 -16.75 4.21
CA GLY A 271 10.17 -17.79 3.17
C GLY A 271 9.32 -17.40 1.95
N LEU A 272 9.19 -16.08 1.67
CA LEU A 272 8.34 -15.55 0.61
C LEU A 272 9.09 -15.20 -0.68
N ILE A 273 10.40 -15.22 -0.61
CA ILE A 273 11.33 -15.13 -1.76
C ILE A 273 12.49 -16.07 -1.55
N ASP A 274 13.03 -16.59 -2.65
CA ASP A 274 14.20 -17.46 -2.65
C ASP A 274 15.51 -16.69 -2.87
N GLY A 275 16.63 -17.32 -2.47
CA GLY A 275 17.97 -16.81 -2.70
C GLY A 275 18.39 -15.69 -1.75
N SER A 276 19.64 -15.24 -1.93
CA SER A 276 20.27 -14.18 -1.13
C SER A 276 21.03 -13.24 -2.06
N PRO A 277 20.33 -12.46 -2.89
CA PRO A 277 20.99 -11.53 -3.81
C PRO A 277 21.79 -10.50 -3.03
N THR A 278 22.92 -10.06 -3.58
CA THR A 278 23.62 -8.89 -3.08
C THR A 278 22.74 -7.65 -3.23
N LYS A 279 23.08 -6.59 -2.54
CA LYS A 279 22.33 -5.32 -2.65
C LYS A 279 22.34 -4.79 -4.09
N GLU A 280 23.48 -4.89 -4.77
CA GLU A 280 23.64 -4.45 -6.16
C GLU A 280 22.79 -5.29 -7.13
N GLU A 281 22.77 -6.60 -6.96
CA GLU A 281 21.92 -7.50 -7.76
C GLU A 281 20.44 -7.21 -7.53
N LEU A 282 20.07 -6.97 -6.27
CA LEU A 282 18.70 -6.62 -5.89
C LEU A 282 18.25 -5.33 -6.58
N VAL A 283 19.05 -4.25 -6.45
CA VAL A 283 18.74 -2.96 -7.06
C VAL A 283 18.61 -3.10 -8.57
N ARG A 284 19.55 -3.79 -9.24
CA ARG A 284 19.50 -4.04 -10.69
C ARG A 284 18.24 -4.80 -11.12
N ARG A 285 17.68 -5.67 -10.26
CA ARG A 285 16.45 -6.42 -10.56
C ARG A 285 15.19 -5.61 -10.28
N LEU A 286 15.21 -4.75 -9.28
CA LEU A 286 14.03 -4.05 -8.78
C LEU A 286 13.83 -2.67 -9.42
N VAL A 287 14.91 -1.92 -9.65
CA VAL A 287 14.84 -0.49 -10.00
C VAL A 287 15.27 -0.27 -11.45
N VAL A 288 14.72 0.79 -12.06
CA VAL A 288 15.11 1.25 -13.42
C VAL A 288 16.49 1.87 -13.44
#